data_d24f3d2915f136a575efeaf1ca2483e7
#
_entry.id   d24f3d2915f136a575efeaf1ca2483e7
#
_cell.length_a   1.000
_cell.length_b   1.000
_cell.length_c   1.000
_cell.angle_alpha   90.00
_cell.angle_beta   90.00
_cell.angle_gamma   90.00
#
_symmetry.space_group_name_H-M   'P 1'
#
loop_
_entity.id
_entity.type
_entity.pdbx_description
1 polymer ?
#
loop_
_entity_poly.entity_id
_entity_poly.type
_entity_poly.pdbx_seq_one_letter_code
_entity_poly.pdbx_strand_id
1 'polypeptide(L)'
;MIKAMVLGPVGTNVYFVINDETRQCVIVDPADRADRITAFIESEGLKPEAILLTHGHYDHIAGIEGVLEKWKLPVFASSDEERILTDVELNHSLLAYGKGITVKADVILKDNEEFDVAGMHFKCIHTPGHTEGSCCYLIDSMKALISGDTLFEGSIGRTDLPTGSVAQMKKSLAERIKTLPDDLDVYPGHGGATTIGDEKRWNPFLGGDLW
;
A
#
# COMPACT_ATOMS: atom_id res chain seq x y z
N MET A 1 -6.71 -13.25 8.02
CA MET A 1 -7.22 -13.17 6.61
C MET A 1 -7.02 -11.76 6.05
N ILE A 2 -7.04 -11.60 4.71
CA ILE A 2 -7.03 -10.28 4.06
C ILE A 2 -8.34 -10.10 3.29
N LYS A 3 -9.02 -8.96 3.49
CA LYS A 3 -10.19 -8.55 2.73
C LYS A 3 -9.88 -7.27 1.97
N ALA A 4 -10.49 -7.10 0.80
CA ALA A 4 -10.30 -5.94 -0.05
C ALA A 4 -11.61 -5.21 -0.32
N MET A 5 -11.52 -3.89 -0.49
CA MET A 5 -12.62 -3.04 -0.93
C MET A 5 -12.10 -2.07 -1.99
N VAL A 6 -12.71 -2.06 -3.18
CA VAL A 6 -12.32 -1.13 -4.24
C VAL A 6 -13.04 0.19 -4.04
N LEU A 7 -12.30 1.28 -3.92
CA LEU A 7 -12.82 2.62 -3.67
C LEU A 7 -12.17 3.68 -4.56
N GLY A 8 -12.79 4.86 -4.57
CA GLY A 8 -12.29 6.01 -5.29
C GLY A 8 -12.46 5.97 -6.81
N PRO A 9 -12.17 7.09 -7.49
CA PRO A 9 -12.45 7.25 -8.92
C PRO A 9 -11.55 6.41 -9.83
N VAL A 10 -10.40 5.98 -9.33
CA VAL A 10 -9.42 5.16 -10.09
C VAL A 10 -9.41 3.70 -9.65
N GLY A 11 -10.27 3.32 -8.70
CA GLY A 11 -10.48 1.92 -8.33
C GLY A 11 -9.36 1.35 -7.47
N THR A 12 -8.92 2.11 -6.47
CA THR A 12 -7.86 1.69 -5.55
C THR A 12 -8.34 0.64 -4.55
N ASN A 13 -7.54 -0.36 -4.31
CA ASN A 13 -7.78 -1.41 -3.34
C ASN A 13 -7.44 -0.94 -1.91
N VAL A 14 -8.44 -0.84 -1.06
CA VAL A 14 -8.25 -0.71 0.39
C VAL A 14 -8.18 -2.11 0.98
N TYR A 15 -7.12 -2.44 1.70
CA TYR A 15 -7.01 -3.75 2.34
C TYR A 15 -7.26 -3.68 3.84
N PHE A 16 -7.91 -4.72 4.34
CA PHE A 16 -8.10 -4.99 5.76
C PHE A 16 -7.34 -6.27 6.09
N VAL A 17 -6.18 -6.12 6.73
CA VAL A 17 -5.40 -7.25 7.24
C VAL A 17 -5.93 -7.59 8.62
N ILE A 18 -6.55 -8.75 8.77
CA ILE A 18 -7.36 -9.11 9.92
C ILE A 18 -6.70 -10.27 10.68
N ASN A 19 -6.51 -10.07 11.97
CA ASN A 19 -6.20 -11.16 12.90
C ASN A 19 -7.52 -11.89 13.24
N ASP A 20 -7.63 -13.13 12.78
CA ASP A 20 -8.87 -13.90 12.89
C ASP A 20 -9.24 -14.27 14.33
N GLU A 21 -8.26 -14.37 15.22
CA GLU A 21 -8.47 -14.71 16.63
C GLU A 21 -8.99 -13.53 17.45
N THR A 22 -8.38 -12.35 17.27
CA THR A 22 -8.65 -11.17 18.09
C THR A 22 -9.65 -10.20 17.46
N ARG A 23 -9.90 -10.34 16.15
CA ARG A 23 -10.65 -9.40 15.30
C ARG A 23 -10.00 -8.02 15.19
N GLN A 24 -8.76 -7.87 15.66
CA GLN A 24 -7.95 -6.68 15.39
C GLN A 24 -7.59 -6.63 13.91
N CYS A 25 -7.51 -5.44 13.36
CA CYS A 25 -7.15 -5.27 11.96
C CYS A 25 -6.29 -4.04 11.71
N VAL A 26 -5.58 -4.10 10.60
CA VAL A 26 -4.84 -2.98 10.02
C VAL A 26 -5.54 -2.57 8.73
N ILE A 27 -5.70 -1.26 8.53
CA ILE A 27 -6.23 -0.70 7.28
C ILE A 27 -5.04 -0.30 6.43
N VAL A 28 -4.96 -0.79 5.19
CA VAL A 28 -3.91 -0.39 4.26
C VAL A 28 -4.53 0.47 3.17
N ASP A 29 -3.91 1.62 2.92
CA ASP A 29 -4.28 2.58 1.89
C ASP A 29 -5.78 2.93 1.91
N PRO A 30 -6.28 3.66 2.91
CA PRO A 30 -7.68 4.09 2.97
C PRO A 30 -7.98 5.13 1.88
N ALA A 31 -8.22 4.64 0.69
CA ALA A 31 -8.25 5.34 -0.59
C ALA A 31 -9.28 6.48 -0.67
N ASP A 32 -10.51 6.22 -0.29
CA ASP A 32 -11.64 7.16 -0.40
C ASP A 32 -12.81 6.64 0.45
N ARG A 33 -13.95 7.38 0.46
CA ARG A 33 -15.20 6.92 1.07
C ARG A 33 -15.00 6.32 2.47
N ALA A 34 -14.42 7.11 3.38
CA ALA A 34 -14.24 6.73 4.78
C ALA A 34 -15.53 6.17 5.43
N ASP A 35 -16.69 6.66 5.00
CA ASP A 35 -18.00 6.15 5.42
C ASP A 35 -18.19 4.66 5.11
N ARG A 36 -17.72 4.20 3.94
CA ARG A 36 -17.78 2.77 3.56
C ARG A 36 -16.77 1.94 4.31
N ILE A 37 -15.54 2.47 4.50
CA ILE A 37 -14.49 1.80 5.27
C ILE A 37 -14.97 1.58 6.71
N THR A 38 -15.47 2.63 7.34
CA THR A 38 -15.94 2.57 8.73
C THR A 38 -17.15 1.67 8.90
N ALA A 39 -18.12 1.73 7.98
CA ALA A 39 -19.30 0.84 7.99
C ALA A 39 -18.90 -0.63 7.84
N PHE A 40 -17.93 -0.93 6.97
CA PHE A 40 -17.41 -2.28 6.81
C PHE A 40 -16.77 -2.81 8.10
N ILE A 41 -15.88 -2.02 8.70
CA ILE A 41 -15.20 -2.39 9.96
C ILE A 41 -16.22 -2.70 11.06
N GLU A 42 -17.26 -1.85 11.20
CA GLU A 42 -18.32 -2.06 12.19
C GLU A 42 -19.18 -3.29 11.88
N SER A 43 -19.57 -3.48 10.62
CA SER A 43 -20.42 -4.61 10.22
C SER A 43 -19.72 -5.96 10.40
N GLU A 44 -18.40 -5.99 10.27
CA GLU A 44 -17.58 -7.18 10.47
C GLU A 44 -17.13 -7.35 11.94
N GLY A 45 -17.45 -6.41 12.83
CA GLY A 45 -17.02 -6.44 14.22
C GLY A 45 -15.51 -6.37 14.39
N LEU A 46 -14.83 -5.64 13.49
CA LEU A 46 -13.38 -5.48 13.51
C LEU A 46 -12.95 -4.38 14.47
N LYS A 47 -11.71 -4.47 14.94
CA LYS A 47 -11.07 -3.51 15.82
C LYS A 47 -9.84 -2.95 15.11
N PRO A 48 -9.94 -1.77 14.48
CA PRO A 48 -8.80 -1.19 13.78
C PRO A 48 -7.74 -0.71 14.78
N GLU A 49 -6.48 -1.03 14.52
CA GLU A 49 -5.34 -0.70 15.41
C GLU A 49 -4.34 0.26 14.74
N ALA A 50 -4.30 0.28 13.40
CA ALA A 50 -3.39 1.14 12.65
C ALA A 50 -3.84 1.34 11.21
N ILE A 51 -3.26 2.37 10.58
CA ILE A 51 -3.26 2.60 9.13
C ILE A 51 -1.83 2.39 8.63
N LEU A 52 -1.64 1.59 7.59
CA LEU A 52 -0.38 1.48 6.85
C LEU A 52 -0.54 2.12 5.48
N LEU A 53 0.44 2.90 5.05
CA LEU A 53 0.47 3.52 3.72
C LEU A 53 1.58 2.90 2.89
N THR A 54 1.25 2.40 1.71
CA THR A 54 2.25 1.93 0.75
C THR A 54 2.96 3.10 0.09
N HIS A 55 2.23 4.17 -0.18
CA HIS A 55 2.73 5.44 -0.68
C HIS A 55 1.69 6.57 -0.48
N GLY A 56 2.06 7.80 -0.84
CA GLY A 56 1.29 9.00 -0.50
C GLY A 56 0.43 9.58 -1.60
N HIS A 57 0.21 8.93 -2.75
CA HIS A 57 -0.68 9.48 -3.77
C HIS A 57 -2.13 9.60 -3.27
N TYR A 58 -2.82 10.61 -3.79
CA TYR A 58 -4.15 11.04 -3.34
C TYR A 58 -5.16 9.91 -3.22
N ASP A 59 -5.13 8.98 -4.15
CA ASP A 59 -6.07 7.87 -4.23
C ASP A 59 -5.79 6.74 -3.24
N HIS A 60 -4.67 6.79 -2.52
CA HIS A 60 -4.34 5.90 -1.40
C HIS A 60 -4.60 6.53 -0.03
N ILE A 61 -4.76 7.86 0.03
CA ILE A 61 -4.83 8.60 1.30
C ILE A 61 -6.13 9.37 1.54
N ALA A 62 -7.01 9.50 0.53
CA ALA A 62 -8.14 10.42 0.61
C ALA A 62 -9.20 10.06 1.67
N GLY A 63 -9.27 8.82 2.11
CA GLY A 63 -10.16 8.36 3.18
C GLY A 63 -9.58 8.49 4.59
N ILE A 64 -8.30 8.82 4.75
CA ILE A 64 -7.63 8.80 6.06
C ILE A 64 -8.31 9.74 7.06
N GLU A 65 -8.59 10.98 6.68
CA GLU A 65 -9.17 11.97 7.57
C GLU A 65 -10.45 11.44 8.23
N GLY A 66 -11.39 10.92 7.43
CA GLY A 66 -12.65 10.41 7.95
C GLY A 66 -12.51 9.11 8.77
N VAL A 67 -11.49 8.29 8.49
CA VAL A 67 -11.18 7.13 9.34
C VAL A 67 -10.63 7.60 10.70
N LEU A 68 -9.72 8.59 10.70
CA LEU A 68 -9.12 9.15 11.92
C LEU A 68 -10.09 9.99 12.74
N GLU A 69 -11.14 10.55 12.16
CA GLU A 69 -12.24 11.18 12.90
C GLU A 69 -12.95 10.17 13.81
N LYS A 70 -13.11 8.93 13.34
CA LYS A 70 -13.80 7.88 14.06
C LYS A 70 -12.92 7.14 15.05
N TRP A 71 -11.68 6.81 14.64
CA TRP A 71 -10.71 6.11 15.48
C TRP A 71 -9.37 6.86 15.47
N LYS A 72 -8.79 7.02 16.65
CA LYS A 72 -7.44 7.62 16.79
C LYS A 72 -6.38 6.56 16.56
N LEU A 73 -6.06 6.30 15.31
CA LEU A 73 -5.13 5.26 14.88
C LEU A 73 -3.76 5.86 14.54
N PRO A 74 -2.65 5.19 14.87
CA PRO A 74 -1.36 5.57 14.35
C PRO A 74 -1.29 5.31 12.83
N VAL A 75 -0.69 6.24 12.10
CA VAL A 75 -0.42 6.14 10.67
C VAL A 75 1.04 5.80 10.46
N PHE A 76 1.30 4.70 9.78
CA PHE A 76 2.63 4.21 9.43
C PHE A 76 2.94 4.52 7.97
N ALA A 77 4.13 5.00 7.69
CA ALA A 77 4.62 5.21 6.32
C ALA A 77 6.14 5.04 6.25
N SER A 78 6.65 4.82 5.05
CA SER A 78 8.08 4.80 4.76
C SER A 78 8.72 6.16 5.03
N SER A 79 9.98 6.16 5.49
CA SER A 79 10.76 7.37 5.79
C SER A 79 10.89 8.32 4.59
N ASP A 80 10.93 7.78 3.38
CA ASP A 80 11.15 8.56 2.17
C ASP A 80 9.84 9.09 1.55
N GLU A 81 8.68 8.75 2.15
CA GLU A 81 7.36 9.17 1.67
C GLU A 81 6.83 10.45 2.34
N GLU A 82 7.46 10.93 3.41
CA GLU A 82 6.99 12.07 4.20
C GLU A 82 6.75 13.32 3.35
N ARG A 83 7.63 13.57 2.37
CA ARG A 83 7.51 14.72 1.47
C ARG A 83 6.26 14.64 0.60
N ILE A 84 5.94 13.48 0.07
CA ILE A 84 4.76 13.26 -0.77
C ILE A 84 3.47 13.36 0.05
N LEU A 85 3.46 12.78 1.23
CA LEU A 85 2.33 12.83 2.16
C LEU A 85 1.95 14.26 2.57
N THR A 86 2.92 15.18 2.61
CA THR A 86 2.73 16.56 3.08
C THR A 86 2.64 17.61 1.98
N ASP A 87 2.92 17.26 0.73
CA ASP A 87 2.89 18.15 -0.42
C ASP A 87 1.72 17.81 -1.36
N VAL A 88 0.73 18.69 -1.42
CA VAL A 88 -0.52 18.49 -2.17
C VAL A 88 -0.35 18.48 -3.69
N GLU A 89 0.77 19.00 -4.21
CA GLU A 89 1.11 18.92 -5.62
C GLU A 89 1.79 17.59 -5.94
N LEU A 90 2.72 17.14 -5.08
CA LEU A 90 3.41 15.88 -5.26
C LEU A 90 2.47 14.68 -5.11
N ASN A 91 1.54 14.73 -4.17
CA ASN A 91 0.56 13.67 -3.97
C ASN A 91 -0.64 13.75 -4.92
N HIS A 92 -0.69 14.77 -5.77
CA HIS A 92 -1.75 15.04 -6.74
C HIS A 92 -3.16 15.30 -6.17
N SER A 93 -3.32 15.48 -4.86
CA SER A 93 -4.65 15.70 -4.28
C SER A 93 -5.29 17.01 -4.72
N LEU A 94 -4.49 18.07 -4.84
CA LEU A 94 -5.00 19.36 -5.31
C LEU A 94 -5.55 19.28 -6.75
N LEU A 95 -4.85 18.55 -7.62
CA LEU A 95 -5.29 18.33 -9.00
C LEU A 95 -6.53 17.44 -9.08
N ALA A 96 -6.56 16.36 -8.30
CA ALA A 96 -7.62 15.34 -8.37
C ALA A 96 -8.94 15.80 -7.74
N TYR A 97 -8.87 16.49 -6.59
CA TYR A 97 -10.06 16.86 -5.81
C TYR A 97 -10.33 18.35 -5.73
N GLY A 98 -9.44 19.20 -6.28
CA GLY A 98 -9.52 20.65 -6.13
C GLY A 98 -9.30 21.14 -4.68
N LYS A 99 -8.93 20.23 -3.79
CA LYS A 99 -8.59 20.51 -2.39
C LYS A 99 -7.35 19.69 -2.02
N GLY A 100 -6.42 20.30 -1.32
CA GLY A 100 -5.23 19.59 -0.85
C GLY A 100 -5.55 18.61 0.28
N ILE A 101 -4.93 17.43 0.24
CA ILE A 101 -4.96 16.43 1.30
C ILE A 101 -3.51 16.25 1.77
N THR A 102 -3.27 16.39 3.06
CA THR A 102 -1.98 16.13 3.66
C THR A 102 -2.12 15.12 4.79
N VAL A 103 -1.16 14.26 4.92
CA VAL A 103 -1.11 13.23 5.96
C VAL A 103 0.20 13.35 6.70
N LYS A 104 0.14 13.26 8.01
CA LYS A 104 1.33 13.13 8.86
C LYS A 104 1.40 11.69 9.35
N ALA A 105 2.49 11.01 9.03
CA ALA A 105 2.75 9.71 9.63
C ALA A 105 3.20 9.86 11.08
N ASP A 106 2.66 8.99 11.95
CA ASP A 106 3.02 8.92 13.37
C ASP A 106 4.21 7.99 13.59
N VAL A 107 4.32 6.96 12.75
CA VAL A 107 5.41 5.98 12.80
C VAL A 107 6.10 5.93 11.44
N ILE A 108 7.38 6.22 11.46
CA ILE A 108 8.23 6.26 10.28
C ILE A 108 9.02 4.95 10.19
N LEU A 109 8.78 4.21 9.11
CA LEU A 109 9.41 2.91 8.87
C LEU A 109 10.64 3.04 7.97
N LYS A 110 11.70 2.33 8.34
CA LYS A 110 12.91 2.19 7.52
C LYS A 110 12.81 0.96 6.62
N ASP A 111 13.68 0.92 5.62
CA ASP A 111 13.80 -0.26 4.78
C ASP A 111 14.18 -1.51 5.59
N ASN A 112 13.45 -2.60 5.33
CA ASN A 112 13.54 -3.88 6.04
C ASN A 112 13.17 -3.83 7.54
N GLU A 113 12.55 -2.76 8.00
CA GLU A 113 12.05 -2.70 9.38
C GLU A 113 10.92 -3.69 9.59
N GLU A 114 11.05 -4.45 10.66
CA GLU A 114 10.05 -5.42 11.12
C GLU A 114 9.32 -4.85 12.33
N PHE A 115 8.01 -5.02 12.37
CA PHE A 115 7.18 -4.48 13.45
C PHE A 115 5.92 -5.31 13.66
N ASP A 116 5.37 -5.23 14.87
CA ASP A 116 4.15 -5.93 15.25
C ASP A 116 3.01 -4.94 15.45
N VAL A 117 1.86 -5.20 14.84
CA VAL A 117 0.63 -4.43 15.02
C VAL A 117 -0.59 -5.34 14.84
N ALA A 118 -1.65 -5.11 15.60
CA ALA A 118 -2.87 -5.93 15.60
C ALA A 118 -2.60 -7.44 15.85
N GLY A 119 -1.52 -7.75 16.59
CA GLY A 119 -1.08 -9.12 16.84
C GLY A 119 -0.56 -9.86 15.60
N MET A 120 -0.11 -9.13 14.59
CA MET A 120 0.46 -9.65 13.36
C MET A 120 1.82 -9.01 13.10
N HIS A 121 2.73 -9.80 12.52
CA HIS A 121 4.09 -9.38 12.19
C HIS A 121 4.18 -8.90 10.74
N PHE A 122 4.76 -7.71 10.52
CA PHE A 122 4.95 -7.08 9.23
C PHE A 122 6.40 -6.74 9.00
N LYS A 123 6.82 -6.75 7.74
CA LYS A 123 8.08 -6.21 7.29
C LYS A 123 7.86 -5.17 6.20
N CYS A 124 8.41 -3.97 6.41
CA CYS A 124 8.44 -2.91 5.41
C CYS A 124 9.58 -3.14 4.44
N ILE A 125 9.29 -3.24 3.15
CA ILE A 125 10.28 -3.38 2.07
C ILE A 125 10.19 -2.14 1.19
N HIS A 126 11.21 -1.28 1.20
CA HIS A 126 11.23 -0.13 0.31
C HIS A 126 11.37 -0.56 -1.15
N THR A 127 10.48 -0.05 -1.99
CA THR A 127 10.41 -0.33 -3.42
C THR A 127 10.25 0.96 -4.21
N PRO A 128 11.21 1.91 -4.13
CA PRO A 128 11.10 3.20 -4.82
C PRO A 128 11.00 3.01 -6.32
N GLY A 129 10.24 3.92 -6.97
CA GLY A 129 10.08 3.92 -8.43
C GLY A 129 8.75 4.45 -8.90
N HIS A 130 7.63 4.09 -8.28
CA HIS A 130 6.35 4.75 -8.47
C HIS A 130 6.35 6.11 -7.75
N THR A 131 6.71 6.09 -6.48
CA THR A 131 7.18 7.25 -5.72
C THR A 131 8.58 6.99 -5.16
N GLU A 132 9.25 8.02 -4.64
CA GLU A 132 10.57 7.88 -4.02
C GLU A 132 10.55 7.08 -2.72
N GLY A 133 9.43 7.05 -2.00
CA GLY A 133 9.26 6.35 -0.74
C GLY A 133 8.27 5.19 -0.79
N SER A 134 7.84 4.74 -1.99
CA SER A 134 6.98 3.55 -2.12
C SER A 134 7.54 2.36 -1.36
N CYS A 135 6.66 1.62 -0.69
CA CYS A 135 7.02 0.39 0.01
C CYS A 135 5.97 -0.71 -0.17
N CYS A 136 6.40 -1.93 0.02
CA CYS A 136 5.55 -3.10 0.15
C CYS A 136 5.54 -3.58 1.61
N TYR A 137 4.46 -4.22 2.03
CA TYR A 137 4.36 -4.86 3.34
C TYR A 137 4.29 -6.38 3.18
N LEU A 138 5.31 -7.07 3.66
CA LEU A 138 5.36 -8.53 3.70
C LEU A 138 4.75 -9.03 5.02
N ILE A 139 3.89 -10.03 4.94
CA ILE A 139 3.23 -10.69 6.06
C ILE A 139 3.47 -12.19 5.94
N ASP A 140 4.61 -12.66 6.46
CA ASP A 140 5.08 -14.04 6.28
C ASP A 140 4.06 -15.07 6.77
N SER A 141 3.42 -14.83 7.90
CA SER A 141 2.42 -15.72 8.48
C SER A 141 1.20 -15.95 7.60
N MET A 142 0.94 -15.02 6.68
CA MET A 142 -0.17 -15.08 5.71
C MET A 142 0.30 -15.42 4.30
N LYS A 143 1.62 -15.55 4.08
CA LYS A 143 2.23 -15.65 2.76
C LYS A 143 1.74 -14.55 1.82
N ALA A 144 1.72 -13.31 2.29
CA ALA A 144 1.11 -12.18 1.61
C ALA A 144 2.09 -11.02 1.47
N LEU A 145 2.06 -10.38 0.29
CA LEU A 145 2.74 -9.13 0.00
C LEU A 145 1.70 -8.09 -0.42
N ILE A 146 1.53 -7.02 0.34
CA ILE A 146 0.77 -5.87 -0.11
C ILE A 146 1.75 -4.98 -0.86
N SER A 147 1.58 -4.89 -2.18
CA SER A 147 2.57 -4.29 -3.06
C SER A 147 2.32 -2.82 -3.40
N GLY A 148 1.16 -2.26 -3.00
CA GLY A 148 0.79 -0.92 -3.45
C GLY A 148 0.94 -0.80 -4.96
N ASP A 149 1.52 0.31 -5.41
CA ASP A 149 1.76 0.58 -6.84
C ASP A 149 3.17 0.19 -7.30
N THR A 150 3.75 -0.82 -6.67
CA THR A 150 5.02 -1.40 -7.13
C THR A 150 4.78 -2.50 -8.18
N LEU A 151 3.95 -3.50 -7.86
CA LEU A 151 3.70 -4.66 -8.71
C LEU A 151 2.19 -4.89 -8.85
N PHE A 152 1.72 -5.05 -10.08
CA PHE A 152 0.35 -5.40 -10.45
C PHE A 152 0.31 -6.73 -11.21
N GLU A 153 -0.86 -7.32 -11.34
CA GLU A 153 -1.08 -8.46 -12.23
C GLU A 153 -0.68 -8.09 -13.67
N GLY A 154 0.40 -8.69 -14.17
CA GLY A 154 0.95 -8.48 -15.50
C GLY A 154 1.50 -7.07 -15.78
N SER A 155 1.66 -6.21 -14.75
CA SER A 155 2.11 -4.83 -14.92
C SER A 155 2.84 -4.30 -13.68
N ILE A 156 3.18 -3.01 -13.71
CA ILE A 156 3.81 -2.27 -12.61
C ILE A 156 3.19 -0.87 -12.50
N GLY A 157 3.42 -0.21 -11.38
CA GLY A 157 3.08 1.19 -11.21
C GLY A 157 3.80 2.09 -12.20
N ARG A 158 3.12 3.16 -12.64
CA ARG A 158 3.72 4.18 -13.51
C ARG A 158 4.88 4.88 -12.81
N THR A 159 5.81 5.39 -13.60
CA THR A 159 7.06 6.01 -13.10
C THR A 159 7.29 7.42 -13.64
N ASP A 160 6.26 8.00 -14.25
CA ASP A 160 6.30 9.30 -14.94
C ASP A 160 5.67 10.45 -14.15
N LEU A 161 5.19 10.17 -12.92
CA LEU A 161 4.70 11.18 -11.99
C LEU A 161 5.87 11.81 -11.21
N PRO A 162 5.66 12.96 -10.54
CA PRO A 162 6.67 13.56 -9.66
C PRO A 162 7.23 12.53 -8.68
N THR A 163 8.56 12.55 -8.50
CA THR A 163 9.32 11.56 -7.71
C THR A 163 9.42 10.15 -8.29
N GLY A 164 8.67 9.84 -9.36
CA GLY A 164 8.76 8.58 -10.08
C GLY A 164 10.10 8.38 -10.79
N SER A 165 10.55 7.13 -10.91
CA SER A 165 11.84 6.79 -11.53
C SER A 165 11.84 5.39 -12.12
N VAL A 166 11.96 5.30 -13.44
CA VAL A 166 12.13 4.02 -14.16
C VAL A 166 13.33 3.23 -13.63
N ALA A 167 14.45 3.92 -13.37
CA ALA A 167 15.68 3.26 -12.92
C ALA A 167 15.52 2.66 -11.51
N GLN A 168 14.84 3.37 -10.60
CA GLN A 168 14.55 2.86 -9.26
C GLN A 168 13.53 1.73 -9.31
N MET A 169 12.47 1.83 -10.12
CA MET A 169 11.49 0.76 -10.30
C MET A 169 12.16 -0.53 -10.78
N LYS A 170 13.01 -0.45 -11.80
CA LYS A 170 13.79 -1.61 -12.27
C LYS A 170 14.60 -2.26 -11.16
N LYS A 171 15.29 -1.44 -10.38
CA LYS A 171 16.10 -1.91 -9.26
C LYS A 171 15.23 -2.56 -8.19
N SER A 172 14.11 -1.93 -7.82
CA SER A 172 13.16 -2.47 -6.84
C SER A 172 12.61 -3.81 -7.27
N LEU A 173 12.21 -3.94 -8.54
CA LEU A 173 11.71 -5.20 -9.08
C LEU A 173 12.79 -6.30 -9.07
N ALA A 174 14.00 -5.98 -9.53
CA ALA A 174 15.07 -6.97 -9.67
C ALA A 174 15.65 -7.42 -8.33
N GLU A 175 15.89 -6.46 -7.41
CA GLU A 175 16.63 -6.72 -6.17
C GLU A 175 15.71 -7.03 -4.98
N ARG A 176 14.42 -6.62 -5.03
CA ARG A 176 13.49 -6.77 -3.91
C ARG A 176 12.37 -7.76 -4.24
N ILE A 177 11.63 -7.51 -5.32
CA ILE A 177 10.43 -8.30 -5.65
C ILE A 177 10.80 -9.67 -6.23
N LYS A 178 11.69 -9.71 -7.21
CA LYS A 178 12.08 -10.96 -7.88
C LYS A 178 12.77 -11.96 -6.96
N THR A 179 13.32 -11.51 -5.83
CA THR A 179 13.97 -12.38 -4.84
C THR A 179 13.01 -13.03 -3.85
N LEU A 180 11.75 -12.56 -3.81
CA LEU A 180 10.73 -13.10 -2.91
C LEU A 180 10.29 -14.52 -3.32
N PRO A 181 9.80 -15.34 -2.38
CA PRO A 181 9.25 -16.67 -2.66
C PRO A 181 8.10 -16.64 -3.67
N ASP A 182 8.03 -17.65 -4.55
CA ASP A 182 7.03 -17.75 -5.60
C ASP A 182 5.60 -17.94 -5.07
N ASP A 183 5.46 -18.51 -3.89
CA ASP A 183 4.18 -18.85 -3.24
C ASP A 183 3.57 -17.72 -2.40
N LEU A 184 4.10 -16.50 -2.54
CA LEU A 184 3.48 -15.31 -1.94
C LEU A 184 2.32 -14.81 -2.80
N ASP A 185 1.17 -14.64 -2.18
CA ASP A 185 0.05 -13.89 -2.75
C ASP A 185 0.39 -12.39 -2.79
N VAL A 186 0.10 -11.73 -3.91
CA VAL A 186 0.34 -10.29 -4.10
C VAL A 186 -0.98 -9.55 -4.13
N TYR A 187 -1.08 -8.53 -3.29
CA TYR A 187 -2.23 -7.65 -3.13
C TYR A 187 -1.86 -6.24 -3.60
N PRO A 188 -2.15 -5.89 -4.86
CA PRO A 188 -1.74 -4.63 -5.47
C PRO A 188 -2.65 -3.45 -5.11
N GLY A 189 -2.17 -2.22 -5.29
CA GLY A 189 -2.97 -1.00 -5.12
C GLY A 189 -4.14 -0.92 -6.11
N HIS A 190 -4.00 -1.51 -7.31
CA HIS A 190 -5.03 -1.55 -8.34
C HIS A 190 -5.12 -2.92 -9.00
N GLY A 191 -6.31 -3.27 -9.48
CA GLY A 191 -6.54 -4.53 -10.20
C GLY A 191 -6.70 -5.74 -9.30
N GLY A 192 -6.50 -6.93 -9.87
CA GLY A 192 -6.65 -8.22 -9.21
C GLY A 192 -5.42 -8.63 -8.39
N ALA A 193 -5.64 -9.55 -7.44
CA ALA A 193 -4.54 -10.23 -6.75
C ALA A 193 -3.85 -11.22 -7.70
N THR A 194 -2.56 -11.44 -7.46
CA THR A 194 -1.71 -12.37 -8.23
C THR A 194 -0.75 -13.10 -7.29
N THR A 195 0.27 -13.76 -7.82
CA THR A 195 1.36 -14.38 -7.04
C THR A 195 2.72 -13.93 -7.55
N ILE A 196 3.73 -13.93 -6.68
CA ILE A 196 5.12 -13.65 -7.12
C ILE A 196 5.55 -14.62 -8.22
N GLY A 197 5.16 -15.89 -8.12
CA GLY A 197 5.50 -16.91 -9.12
C GLY A 197 4.89 -16.66 -10.51
N ASP A 198 3.64 -16.20 -10.55
CA ASP A 198 2.98 -15.87 -11.82
C ASP A 198 3.59 -14.62 -12.44
N GLU A 199 3.87 -13.59 -11.62
CA GLU A 199 4.51 -12.38 -12.10
C GLU A 199 5.94 -12.62 -12.61
N LYS A 200 6.70 -13.51 -12.00
CA LYS A 200 8.02 -13.93 -12.54
C LYS A 200 7.92 -14.62 -13.90
N ARG A 201 6.82 -15.29 -14.18
CA ARG A 201 6.60 -16.02 -15.45
C ARG A 201 6.05 -15.14 -16.56
N TRP A 202 5.07 -14.29 -16.23
CA TRP A 202 4.23 -13.65 -17.22
C TRP A 202 4.31 -12.14 -17.26
N ASN A 203 4.76 -11.50 -16.17
CA ASN A 203 4.89 -10.05 -16.12
C ASN A 203 6.09 -9.61 -16.96
N PRO A 204 5.88 -8.82 -18.02
CA PRO A 204 6.96 -8.41 -18.92
C PRO A 204 8.02 -7.53 -18.23
N PHE A 205 7.69 -6.91 -17.11
CA PHE A 205 8.59 -6.07 -16.33
C PHE A 205 9.38 -6.84 -15.26
N LEU A 206 8.91 -8.00 -14.83
CA LEU A 206 9.56 -8.81 -13.81
C LEU A 206 10.24 -10.04 -14.38
N GLY A 207 9.59 -10.74 -15.30
CA GLY A 207 10.10 -11.96 -15.93
C GLY A 207 10.63 -11.77 -17.35
N GLY A 208 10.27 -10.71 -18.04
CA GLY A 208 10.58 -10.45 -19.44
C GLY A 208 11.75 -9.48 -19.68
N ASP A 209 12.01 -9.26 -20.99
CA ASP A 209 13.13 -8.41 -21.48
C ASP A 209 12.67 -6.98 -21.85
N LEU A 210 11.61 -6.47 -21.24
CA LEU A 210 11.04 -5.15 -21.58
C LEU A 210 11.85 -3.95 -21.08
N TRP A 211 12.99 -4.18 -20.45
CA TRP A 211 13.85 -3.12 -19.92
C TRP A 211 15.14 -2.94 -20.70
#